data_6e6bfd817db092e52e8906b56897e8c2
#
_entry.id   6e6bfd817db092e52e8906b56897e8c2
#
_cell.length_a   1.000
_cell.length_b   1.000
_cell.length_c   1.000
_cell.angle_alpha   90.00
_cell.angle_beta   90.00
_cell.angle_gamma   90.00
#
_symmetry.space_group_name_H-M   'P 1'
#
loop_
_entity.id
_entity.type
_entity.pdbx_description
1 polymer ?
#
loop_
_entity_poly.entity_id
_entity_poly.type
_entity_poly.pdbx_seq_one_letter_code
_entity_poly.pdbx_strand_id
1 'polypeptide(L)'
;MISGSGPTDRDGNIQGLQGQNNCLRYLAEALARHGIASLRFDKRGIGKSVTPGLKEDELRFETYCEDVGCWVAYARSRWTFKKLFILGHSEGSLIGMAAARQVEADGFISVSGVGRPADLVILEQTRKQLPPDLMKETESIVAALKSGRTVHGTSPALAPLFRESVQPYLISWFRYDPAQEIAKLDMPVIIIQGTTDIQVMADDARLLHEANRKATLTMIEGMNHVLKAIPPDKSKQFASYGDPSLPVMEELVKAVVKFTE
;
A
#
# COMPACT_ATOMS: atom_id res chain seq x y z
N MET A 1 -3.06 -7.25 -7.82
CA MET A 1 -2.23 -6.13 -7.32
C MET A 1 -3.11 -5.15 -6.57
N ILE A 2 -2.68 -4.72 -5.38
CA ILE A 2 -3.42 -3.87 -4.45
C ILE A 2 -2.66 -2.54 -4.32
N SER A 3 -3.33 -1.42 -4.56
CA SER A 3 -2.75 -0.08 -4.49
C SER A 3 -2.56 0.43 -3.06
N GLY A 4 -1.73 1.47 -2.90
CA GLY A 4 -1.43 2.13 -1.64
C GLY A 4 -2.59 2.94 -1.05
N SER A 5 -2.31 3.67 0.03
CA SER A 5 -3.28 4.44 0.83
C SER A 5 -3.92 5.61 0.08
N GLY A 6 -4.98 6.14 0.67
CA GLY A 6 -5.73 7.26 0.13
C GLY A 6 -6.46 6.93 -1.17
N PRO A 7 -6.83 7.97 -1.96
CA PRO A 7 -7.57 7.81 -3.19
C PRO A 7 -6.67 7.37 -4.35
N THR A 8 -5.91 6.28 -4.14
CA THR A 8 -4.99 5.71 -5.13
C THR A 8 -5.72 4.68 -5.99
N ASP A 9 -5.74 4.92 -7.31
CA ASP A 9 -6.38 4.07 -8.29
C ASP A 9 -5.58 2.79 -8.60
N ARG A 10 -6.15 1.93 -9.45
CA ARG A 10 -5.56 0.66 -9.89
C ARG A 10 -4.22 0.80 -10.62
N ASP A 11 -3.93 1.97 -11.15
CA ASP A 11 -2.71 2.27 -11.90
C ASP A 11 -1.59 2.85 -11.02
N GLY A 12 -1.92 3.16 -9.75
CA GLY A 12 -1.02 3.74 -8.77
C GLY A 12 -1.06 5.28 -8.73
N ASN A 13 -2.07 5.90 -9.35
CA ASN A 13 -2.23 7.34 -9.38
C ASN A 13 -3.10 7.83 -8.22
N ILE A 14 -2.73 8.94 -7.60
CA ILE A 14 -3.47 9.54 -6.50
C ILE A 14 -4.41 10.59 -7.08
N GLN A 15 -5.72 10.45 -6.86
CA GLN A 15 -6.71 11.44 -7.26
C GLN A 15 -6.44 12.78 -6.55
N GLY A 16 -6.45 13.87 -7.32
CA GLY A 16 -6.15 15.21 -6.81
C GLY A 16 -4.68 15.62 -6.89
N LEU A 17 -3.75 14.72 -7.13
CA LEU A 17 -2.39 15.09 -7.52
C LEU A 17 -2.31 15.43 -9.01
N GLN A 18 -1.49 16.42 -9.34
CA GLN A 18 -1.21 16.77 -10.74
C GLN A 18 -0.32 15.69 -11.37
N GLY A 19 -0.74 15.19 -12.54
CA GLY A 19 -0.01 14.17 -13.29
C GLY A 19 -0.37 12.74 -12.88
N GLN A 20 0.32 11.79 -13.48
CA GLN A 20 0.10 10.36 -13.31
C GLN A 20 1.44 9.62 -13.31
N ASN A 21 1.76 8.87 -12.26
CA ASN A 21 2.98 8.06 -12.23
C ASN A 21 2.81 6.68 -12.88
N ASN A 22 1.58 6.15 -12.91
CA ASN A 22 1.22 4.84 -13.50
C ASN A 22 2.08 3.64 -13.01
N CYS A 23 2.62 3.68 -11.81
CA CYS A 23 3.61 2.70 -11.37
C CYS A 23 3.07 1.25 -11.38
N LEU A 24 1.84 1.02 -10.93
CA LEU A 24 1.27 -0.32 -10.95
C LEU A 24 0.85 -0.76 -12.36
N ARG A 25 0.43 0.18 -13.20
CA ARG A 25 0.16 -0.10 -14.62
C ARG A 25 1.45 -0.53 -15.33
N TYR A 26 2.52 0.23 -15.19
CA TYR A 26 3.80 -0.07 -15.86
C TYR A 26 4.42 -1.36 -15.33
N LEU A 27 4.28 -1.65 -14.04
CA LEU A 27 4.68 -2.94 -13.48
C LEU A 27 3.88 -4.08 -14.13
N ALA A 28 2.55 -3.95 -14.23
CA ALA A 28 1.71 -4.97 -14.86
C ALA A 28 2.04 -5.19 -16.33
N GLU A 29 2.27 -4.10 -17.09
CA GLU A 29 2.68 -4.16 -18.51
C GLU A 29 4.06 -4.79 -18.68
N ALA A 30 4.99 -4.52 -17.75
CA ALA A 30 6.32 -5.14 -17.75
C ALA A 30 6.22 -6.65 -17.45
N LEU A 31 5.45 -7.06 -16.45
CA LEU A 31 5.23 -8.46 -16.11
C LEU A 31 4.53 -9.24 -17.23
N ALA A 32 3.61 -8.59 -17.96
CA ALA A 32 2.95 -9.20 -19.11
C ALA A 32 3.95 -9.61 -20.22
N ARG A 33 5.02 -8.84 -20.43
CA ARG A 33 6.11 -9.20 -21.36
C ARG A 33 6.87 -10.46 -20.96
N HIS A 34 6.77 -10.87 -19.69
CA HIS A 34 7.31 -12.12 -19.15
C HIS A 34 6.23 -13.22 -19.00
N GLY A 35 5.06 -13.05 -19.62
CA GLY A 35 3.99 -14.04 -19.57
C GLY A 35 3.21 -14.09 -18.25
N ILE A 36 3.37 -13.08 -17.37
CA ILE A 36 2.68 -13.01 -16.09
C ILE A 36 1.47 -12.11 -16.21
N ALA A 37 0.28 -12.68 -16.12
CA ALA A 37 -0.98 -11.94 -16.11
C ALA A 37 -1.14 -11.17 -14.80
N SER A 38 -1.77 -10.00 -14.84
CA SER A 38 -2.03 -9.17 -13.67
C SER A 38 -3.48 -8.69 -13.63
N LEU A 39 -4.11 -8.83 -12.46
CA LEU A 39 -5.40 -8.22 -12.15
C LEU A 39 -5.14 -7.02 -11.23
N ARG A 40 -5.63 -5.84 -11.63
CA ARG A 40 -5.59 -4.59 -10.88
C ARG A 40 -7.00 -4.04 -10.73
N PHE A 41 -7.34 -3.54 -9.56
CA PHE A 41 -8.68 -3.02 -9.27
C PHE A 41 -8.59 -1.71 -8.49
N ASP A 42 -9.59 -0.85 -8.62
CA ASP A 42 -9.75 0.31 -7.77
C ASP A 42 -10.40 -0.13 -6.45
N LYS A 43 -9.87 0.30 -5.32
CA LYS A 43 -10.50 0.07 -4.02
C LYS A 43 -11.90 0.68 -3.99
N ARG A 44 -12.80 0.17 -3.17
CA ARG A 44 -14.16 0.73 -3.00
C ARG A 44 -14.10 2.24 -2.73
N GLY A 45 -14.94 3.00 -3.41
CA GLY A 45 -14.98 4.45 -3.31
C GLY A 45 -13.91 5.17 -4.14
N ILE A 46 -13.04 4.45 -4.86
CA ILE A 46 -11.95 5.02 -5.65
C ILE A 46 -12.17 4.73 -7.14
N GLY A 47 -11.74 5.67 -7.99
CA GLY A 47 -11.72 5.51 -9.44
C GLY A 47 -13.05 5.05 -10.02
N LYS A 48 -13.07 3.88 -10.66
CA LYS A 48 -14.28 3.28 -11.25
C LYS A 48 -15.08 2.40 -10.27
N SER A 49 -14.60 2.26 -9.04
CA SER A 49 -15.30 1.52 -7.96
C SER A 49 -16.11 2.44 -7.04
N VAL A 50 -16.43 3.64 -7.49
CA VAL A 50 -17.42 4.52 -6.87
C VAL A 50 -18.80 4.02 -7.24
N THR A 51 -19.61 3.66 -6.24
CA THR A 51 -20.99 3.22 -6.43
C THR A 51 -21.97 4.15 -5.73
N PRO A 52 -23.15 4.43 -6.32
CA PRO A 52 -24.18 5.21 -5.64
C PRO A 52 -24.55 4.58 -4.29
N GLY A 53 -24.63 5.41 -3.25
CA GLY A 53 -25.00 4.97 -1.90
C GLY A 53 -23.85 4.45 -1.04
N LEU A 54 -22.64 4.27 -1.59
CA LEU A 54 -21.48 3.97 -0.77
C LEU A 54 -21.11 5.17 0.11
N LYS A 55 -21.06 4.96 1.41
CA LYS A 55 -20.64 5.97 2.37
C LYS A 55 -19.25 5.67 2.89
N GLU A 56 -18.41 6.69 2.95
CA GLU A 56 -17.02 6.55 3.42
C GLU A 56 -16.95 6.09 4.89
N ASP A 57 -17.87 6.55 5.72
CA ASP A 57 -17.94 6.18 7.14
C ASP A 57 -18.35 4.73 7.40
N GLU A 58 -18.85 4.02 6.39
CA GLU A 58 -19.13 2.57 6.43
C GLU A 58 -17.90 1.73 6.08
N LEU A 59 -16.86 2.32 5.48
CA LEU A 59 -15.64 1.59 5.10
C LEU A 59 -14.80 1.24 6.33
N ARG A 60 -14.19 0.06 6.27
CA ARG A 60 -13.24 -0.46 7.26
C ARG A 60 -12.02 -1.03 6.52
N PHE A 61 -10.92 -1.20 7.22
CA PHE A 61 -9.74 -1.87 6.67
C PHE A 61 -10.07 -3.29 6.21
N GLU A 62 -10.87 -4.00 7.00
CA GLU A 62 -11.37 -5.36 6.71
C GLU A 62 -12.17 -5.41 5.40
N THR A 63 -12.91 -4.35 5.06
CA THR A 63 -13.66 -4.26 3.79
C THR A 63 -12.74 -4.43 2.57
N TYR A 64 -11.56 -3.83 2.61
CA TYR A 64 -10.58 -3.98 1.54
C TYR A 64 -9.91 -5.36 1.53
N CYS A 65 -9.73 -5.98 2.70
CA CYS A 65 -9.24 -7.36 2.80
C CYS A 65 -10.25 -8.35 2.18
N GLU A 66 -11.54 -8.17 2.47
CA GLU A 66 -12.64 -8.95 1.88
C GLU A 66 -12.72 -8.78 0.36
N ASP A 67 -12.54 -7.56 -0.13
CA ASP A 67 -12.50 -7.28 -1.57
C ASP A 67 -11.38 -8.03 -2.27
N VAL A 68 -10.19 -8.12 -1.67
CA VAL A 68 -9.08 -8.94 -2.20
C VAL A 68 -9.50 -10.40 -2.30
N GLY A 69 -10.17 -10.93 -1.26
CA GLY A 69 -10.73 -12.29 -1.27
C GLY A 69 -11.70 -12.51 -2.44
N CYS A 70 -12.63 -11.58 -2.65
CA CYS A 70 -13.57 -11.61 -3.77
C CYS A 70 -12.85 -11.58 -5.12
N TRP A 71 -11.80 -10.74 -5.28
CA TRP A 71 -11.03 -10.68 -6.52
C TRP A 71 -10.23 -11.97 -6.79
N VAL A 72 -9.67 -12.60 -5.74
CA VAL A 72 -9.00 -13.91 -5.88
C VAL A 72 -10.00 -14.97 -6.31
N ALA A 73 -11.16 -15.06 -5.67
CA ALA A 73 -12.21 -15.99 -6.04
C ALA A 73 -12.71 -15.76 -7.49
N TYR A 74 -12.92 -14.49 -7.87
CA TYR A 74 -13.28 -14.13 -9.23
C TYR A 74 -12.22 -14.56 -10.25
N ALA A 75 -10.94 -14.28 -9.99
CA ALA A 75 -9.85 -14.67 -10.87
C ALA A 75 -9.80 -16.20 -11.08
N ARG A 76 -9.89 -16.97 -9.99
CA ARG A 76 -9.91 -18.43 -10.06
C ARG A 76 -11.13 -18.98 -10.79
N SER A 77 -12.29 -18.33 -10.70
CA SER A 77 -13.51 -18.77 -11.41
C SER A 77 -13.48 -18.48 -12.91
N ARG A 78 -12.67 -17.53 -13.37
CA ARG A 78 -12.66 -17.05 -14.76
C ARG A 78 -11.51 -17.59 -15.59
N TRP A 79 -10.38 -17.89 -14.95
CA TRP A 79 -9.16 -18.29 -15.65
C TRP A 79 -8.46 -19.45 -14.95
N THR A 80 -7.78 -20.27 -15.72
CA THR A 80 -6.93 -21.35 -15.20
C THR A 80 -5.48 -20.84 -15.12
N PHE A 81 -4.94 -20.74 -13.91
CA PHE A 81 -3.56 -20.39 -13.66
C PHE A 81 -2.82 -21.54 -12.98
N LYS A 82 -1.52 -21.65 -13.25
CA LYS A 82 -0.66 -22.58 -12.50
C LYS A 82 -0.45 -22.10 -11.07
N LYS A 83 -0.21 -20.79 -10.92
CA LYS A 83 0.04 -20.13 -9.63
C LYS A 83 -0.70 -18.79 -9.59
N LEU A 84 -1.10 -18.36 -8.41
CA LEU A 84 -1.71 -17.06 -8.13
C LEU A 84 -0.98 -16.41 -6.96
N PHE A 85 -0.46 -15.21 -7.19
CA PHE A 85 0.24 -14.41 -6.19
C PHE A 85 -0.56 -13.16 -5.83
N ILE A 86 -0.48 -12.75 -4.58
CA ILE A 86 -0.99 -11.45 -4.13
C ILE A 86 0.18 -10.48 -4.07
N LEU A 87 0.08 -9.34 -4.78
CA LEU A 87 1.05 -8.25 -4.70
C LEU A 87 0.38 -7.04 -4.07
N GLY A 88 0.95 -6.52 -2.98
CA GLY A 88 0.52 -5.29 -2.34
C GLY A 88 1.60 -4.22 -2.36
N HIS A 89 1.21 -2.99 -2.71
CA HIS A 89 2.07 -1.81 -2.71
C HIS A 89 1.70 -0.89 -1.54
N SER A 90 2.69 -0.47 -0.75
CA SER A 90 2.48 0.46 0.38
C SER A 90 1.44 -0.08 1.37
N GLU A 91 0.36 0.66 1.70
CA GLU A 91 -0.78 0.16 2.49
C GLU A 91 -1.36 -1.14 1.91
N GLY A 92 -1.41 -1.25 0.57
CA GLY A 92 -1.88 -2.46 -0.10
C GLY A 92 -1.09 -3.71 0.27
N SER A 93 0.16 -3.56 0.75
CA SER A 93 0.93 -4.66 1.31
C SER A 93 0.27 -5.21 2.58
N LEU A 94 -0.13 -4.36 3.52
CA LEU A 94 -0.81 -4.80 4.74
C LEU A 94 -2.20 -5.39 4.45
N ILE A 95 -2.97 -4.76 3.55
CA ILE A 95 -4.25 -5.32 3.07
C ILE A 95 -4.03 -6.72 2.48
N GLY A 96 -3.00 -6.86 1.64
CA GLY A 96 -2.65 -8.13 1.02
C GLY A 96 -2.20 -9.19 2.03
N MET A 97 -1.42 -8.84 3.06
CA MET A 97 -1.03 -9.75 4.15
C MET A 97 -2.25 -10.28 4.89
N ALA A 98 -3.15 -9.38 5.31
CA ALA A 98 -4.35 -9.75 6.03
C ALA A 98 -5.31 -10.62 5.19
N ALA A 99 -5.46 -10.31 3.89
CA ALA A 99 -6.27 -11.07 2.96
C ALA A 99 -5.66 -12.43 2.60
N ALA A 100 -4.34 -12.51 2.41
CA ALA A 100 -3.64 -13.73 1.98
C ALA A 100 -3.85 -14.93 2.92
N ARG A 101 -4.15 -14.67 4.19
CA ARG A 101 -4.49 -15.72 5.17
C ARG A 101 -5.86 -16.35 4.97
N GLN A 102 -6.73 -15.69 4.22
CA GLN A 102 -8.14 -16.10 4.04
C GLN A 102 -8.40 -16.69 2.65
N VAL A 103 -7.39 -16.71 1.79
CA VAL A 103 -7.50 -17.16 0.42
C VAL A 103 -6.35 -18.11 0.06
N GLU A 104 -6.59 -18.97 -0.92
CA GLU A 104 -5.54 -19.83 -1.48
C GLU A 104 -4.69 -19.02 -2.46
N ALA A 105 -3.52 -18.54 -2.00
CA ALA A 105 -2.50 -17.91 -2.82
C ALA A 105 -1.20 -18.72 -2.75
N ASP A 106 -0.48 -18.78 -3.87
CA ASP A 106 0.78 -19.52 -3.99
C ASP A 106 1.99 -18.71 -3.46
N GLY A 107 1.80 -17.44 -3.17
CA GLY A 107 2.79 -16.59 -2.56
C GLY A 107 2.33 -15.14 -2.42
N PHE A 108 3.09 -14.38 -1.62
CA PHE A 108 2.82 -12.98 -1.32
C PHE A 108 4.02 -12.09 -1.68
N ILE A 109 3.76 -10.95 -2.30
CA ILE A 109 4.75 -9.97 -2.74
C ILE A 109 4.44 -8.63 -2.08
N SER A 110 5.30 -8.19 -1.16
CA SER A 110 5.27 -6.88 -0.53
C SER A 110 6.17 -5.93 -1.30
N VAL A 111 5.64 -4.85 -1.85
CA VAL A 111 6.41 -3.81 -2.54
C VAL A 111 6.25 -2.49 -1.80
N SER A 112 7.35 -1.91 -1.32
CA SER A 112 7.35 -0.67 -0.51
C SER A 112 6.33 -0.75 0.65
N GLY A 113 6.22 -1.93 1.25
CA GLY A 113 5.26 -2.21 2.32
C GLY A 113 5.73 -1.68 3.67
N VAL A 114 4.81 -1.09 4.43
CA VAL A 114 5.09 -0.56 5.77
C VAL A 114 5.32 -1.71 6.75
N GLY A 115 6.34 -1.61 7.60
CA GLY A 115 6.68 -2.61 8.64
C GLY A 115 6.16 -2.25 10.03
N ARG A 116 5.60 -1.05 10.19
CA ARG A 116 5.12 -0.51 11.48
C ARG A 116 3.62 -0.21 11.43
N PRO A 117 2.91 -0.21 12.57
CA PRO A 117 1.51 0.21 12.66
C PRO A 117 1.28 1.59 12.04
N ALA A 118 0.13 1.76 11.37
CA ALA A 118 -0.17 2.97 10.60
C ALA A 118 -0.24 4.24 11.46
N ASP A 119 -0.69 4.14 12.72
CA ASP A 119 -0.70 5.24 13.67
C ASP A 119 0.69 5.83 13.90
N LEU A 120 1.72 4.99 14.02
CA LEU A 120 3.11 5.42 14.20
C LEU A 120 3.68 6.07 12.94
N VAL A 121 3.37 5.51 11.77
CA VAL A 121 3.85 6.04 10.49
C VAL A 121 3.22 7.40 10.18
N ILE A 122 1.92 7.56 10.41
CA ILE A 122 1.22 8.83 10.24
C ILE A 122 1.83 9.91 11.16
N LEU A 123 2.07 9.58 12.42
CA LEU A 123 2.72 10.52 13.35
C LEU A 123 4.13 10.91 12.90
N GLU A 124 4.92 9.98 12.39
CA GLU A 124 6.27 10.30 11.89
C GLU A 124 6.22 11.20 10.65
N GLN A 125 5.36 10.87 9.67
CA GLN A 125 5.24 11.64 8.44
C GLN A 125 4.72 13.06 8.70
N THR A 126 3.71 13.19 9.56
CA THR A 126 3.11 14.50 9.91
C THR A 126 4.07 15.36 10.72
N ARG A 127 4.88 14.77 11.61
CA ARG A 127 5.89 15.50 12.40
C ARG A 127 6.92 16.24 11.54
N LYS A 128 7.22 15.73 10.36
CA LYS A 128 8.15 16.35 9.41
C LYS A 128 7.55 17.51 8.62
N GLN A 129 6.22 17.69 8.66
CA GLN A 129 5.48 18.59 7.78
C GLN A 129 4.62 19.62 8.53
N LEU A 130 4.12 19.28 9.71
CA LEU A 130 3.17 20.10 10.43
C LEU A 130 3.83 21.03 11.46
N PRO A 131 3.30 22.25 11.66
CA PRO A 131 3.69 23.11 12.77
C PRO A 131 3.31 22.48 14.12
N PRO A 132 3.95 22.92 15.26
CA PRO A 132 3.79 22.28 16.56
C PRO A 132 2.35 22.15 17.05
N ASP A 133 1.51 23.17 16.85
CA ASP A 133 0.10 23.14 17.30
C ASP A 133 -0.73 22.09 16.56
N LEU A 134 -0.58 22.00 15.22
CA LEU A 134 -1.24 20.97 14.43
C LEU A 134 -0.68 19.59 14.73
N MET A 135 0.61 19.48 15.07
CA MET A 135 1.19 18.20 15.47
C MET A 135 0.60 17.71 16.79
N LYS A 136 0.43 18.59 17.78
CA LYS A 136 -0.20 18.27 19.06
C LYS A 136 -1.66 17.81 18.87
N GLU A 137 -2.41 18.48 18.00
CA GLU A 137 -3.76 18.06 17.63
C GLU A 137 -3.75 16.68 16.95
N THR A 138 -2.83 16.46 16.02
CA THR A 138 -2.63 15.16 15.35
C THR A 138 -2.37 14.04 16.34
N GLU A 139 -1.48 14.24 17.33
CA GLU A 139 -1.18 13.24 18.36
C GLU A 139 -2.42 12.91 19.19
N SER A 140 -3.22 13.94 19.54
CA SER A 140 -4.47 13.74 20.28
C SER A 140 -5.52 12.94 19.46
N ILE A 141 -5.68 13.28 18.17
CA ILE A 141 -6.60 12.58 17.27
C ILE A 141 -6.17 11.12 17.13
N VAL A 142 -4.90 10.86 16.82
CA VAL A 142 -4.38 9.50 16.63
C VAL A 142 -4.57 8.66 17.90
N ALA A 143 -4.31 9.22 19.09
CA ALA A 143 -4.52 8.53 20.35
C ALA A 143 -6.00 8.18 20.60
N ALA A 144 -6.92 9.09 20.26
CA ALA A 144 -8.36 8.85 20.35
C ALA A 144 -8.78 7.73 19.39
N LEU A 145 -8.38 7.80 18.11
CA LEU A 145 -8.71 6.80 17.09
C LEU A 145 -8.12 5.43 17.44
N LYS A 146 -6.90 5.37 17.94
CA LYS A 146 -6.28 4.12 18.41
C LYS A 146 -7.05 3.48 19.56
N SER A 147 -7.69 4.29 20.40
CA SER A 147 -8.58 3.80 21.48
C SER A 147 -10.01 3.48 20.99
N GLY A 148 -10.29 3.58 19.68
CA GLY A 148 -11.59 3.29 19.09
C GLY A 148 -12.59 4.45 19.18
N ARG A 149 -12.17 5.66 19.53
CA ARG A 149 -13.04 6.84 19.67
C ARG A 149 -12.84 7.80 18.51
N THR A 150 -13.95 8.24 17.92
CA THR A 150 -13.96 9.31 16.91
C THR A 150 -13.78 10.69 17.56
N VAL A 151 -13.30 11.65 16.76
CA VAL A 151 -13.09 13.05 17.16
C VAL A 151 -13.88 13.95 16.23
N HIS A 152 -14.56 14.95 16.79
CA HIS A 152 -15.31 15.97 16.04
C HIS A 152 -14.53 17.28 16.01
N GLY A 153 -14.78 18.09 14.99
CA GLY A 153 -14.25 19.45 14.92
C GLY A 153 -12.73 19.52 14.68
N THR A 154 -12.19 18.58 13.92
CA THR A 154 -10.77 18.60 13.52
C THR A 154 -10.45 19.85 12.71
N SER A 155 -9.25 20.42 12.89
CA SER A 155 -8.77 21.56 12.13
C SER A 155 -8.86 21.31 10.61
N PRO A 156 -9.31 22.30 9.81
CA PRO A 156 -9.41 22.13 8.35
C PRO A 156 -8.13 21.66 7.67
N ALA A 157 -6.97 22.06 8.19
CA ALA A 157 -5.66 21.60 7.70
C ALA A 157 -5.44 20.09 7.87
N LEU A 158 -6.09 19.47 8.85
CA LEU A 158 -6.00 18.02 9.13
C LEU A 158 -7.14 17.21 8.49
N ALA A 159 -8.15 17.87 7.90
CA ALA A 159 -9.29 17.21 7.27
C ALA A 159 -8.90 16.20 6.18
N PRO A 160 -7.85 16.40 5.34
CA PRO A 160 -7.44 15.39 4.37
C PRO A 160 -7.09 14.05 5.00
N LEU A 161 -6.57 14.05 6.24
CA LEU A 161 -6.18 12.83 6.97
C LEU A 161 -7.23 12.35 7.95
N PHE A 162 -7.98 13.26 8.61
CA PHE A 162 -8.78 12.94 9.80
C PHE A 162 -10.23 13.44 9.73
N ARG A 163 -10.77 13.76 8.54
CA ARG A 163 -12.21 14.09 8.42
C ARG A 163 -13.05 12.98 9.05
N GLU A 164 -14.19 13.36 9.60
CA GLU A 164 -15.03 12.46 10.39
C GLU A 164 -15.40 11.17 9.66
N SER A 165 -15.67 11.26 8.35
CA SER A 165 -16.05 10.12 7.53
C SER A 165 -14.95 9.06 7.36
N VAL A 166 -13.66 9.43 7.44
CA VAL A 166 -12.56 8.48 7.31
C VAL A 166 -12.13 7.85 8.65
N GLN A 167 -12.54 8.43 9.77
CA GLN A 167 -12.08 7.97 11.09
C GLN A 167 -12.46 6.52 11.41
N PRO A 168 -13.66 6.00 11.06
CA PRO A 168 -13.98 4.59 11.25
C PRO A 168 -13.03 3.65 10.51
N TYR A 169 -12.57 4.04 9.32
CA TYR A 169 -11.54 3.32 8.58
C TYR A 169 -10.20 3.33 9.34
N LEU A 170 -9.74 4.49 9.79
CA LEU A 170 -8.49 4.63 10.54
C LEU A 170 -8.51 3.82 11.84
N ILE A 171 -9.63 3.83 12.58
CA ILE A 171 -9.81 3.02 13.79
C ILE A 171 -9.61 1.53 13.49
N SER A 172 -10.18 1.04 12.40
CA SER A 172 -10.03 -0.36 12.00
C SER A 172 -8.61 -0.65 11.55
N TRP A 173 -7.98 0.23 10.76
CA TRP A 173 -6.62 0.08 10.27
C TRP A 173 -5.58 0.05 11.39
N PHE A 174 -5.72 0.91 12.42
CA PHE A 174 -4.78 0.99 13.55
C PHE A 174 -4.75 -0.26 14.45
N ARG A 175 -5.64 -1.23 14.22
CA ARG A 175 -5.62 -2.53 14.89
C ARG A 175 -4.61 -3.50 14.29
N TYR A 176 -4.12 -3.23 13.08
CA TYR A 176 -3.23 -4.11 12.36
C TYR A 176 -1.78 -3.69 12.54
N ASP A 177 -0.95 -4.69 12.88
CA ASP A 177 0.50 -4.56 12.95
C ASP A 177 1.10 -5.36 11.79
N PRO A 178 1.76 -4.69 10.81
CA PRO A 178 2.31 -5.36 9.64
C PRO A 178 3.31 -6.47 9.97
N ALA A 179 4.14 -6.27 11.02
CA ALA A 179 5.10 -7.29 11.46
C ALA A 179 4.38 -8.54 11.98
N GLN A 180 3.27 -8.37 12.72
CA GLN A 180 2.46 -9.49 13.17
C GLN A 180 1.71 -10.17 12.02
N GLU A 181 1.24 -9.41 11.03
CA GLU A 181 0.51 -9.99 9.90
C GLU A 181 1.44 -10.79 8.98
N ILE A 182 2.63 -10.28 8.63
CA ILE A 182 3.57 -11.02 7.78
C ILE A 182 4.12 -12.28 8.46
N ALA A 183 4.25 -12.26 9.79
CA ALA A 183 4.70 -13.42 10.58
C ALA A 183 3.73 -14.61 10.51
N LYS A 184 2.46 -14.35 10.19
CA LYS A 184 1.39 -15.37 10.08
C LYS A 184 1.30 -16.01 8.68
N LEU A 185 2.10 -15.55 7.71
CA LEU A 185 2.07 -16.08 6.35
C LEU A 185 2.95 -17.33 6.25
N ASP A 186 2.33 -18.47 5.97
CA ASP A 186 3.02 -19.75 5.79
C ASP A 186 3.45 -20.01 4.33
N MET A 187 2.92 -19.24 3.38
CA MET A 187 3.28 -19.29 1.97
C MET A 187 4.64 -18.61 1.70
N PRO A 188 5.27 -18.85 0.53
CA PRO A 188 6.42 -18.06 0.09
C PRO A 188 6.14 -16.55 0.10
N VAL A 189 7.08 -15.76 0.61
CA VAL A 189 6.99 -14.29 0.70
C VAL A 189 8.24 -13.64 0.14
N ILE A 190 8.08 -12.59 -0.66
CA ILE A 190 9.16 -11.65 -1.01
C ILE A 190 8.81 -10.25 -0.56
N ILE A 191 9.78 -9.58 0.06
CA ILE A 191 9.71 -8.17 0.48
C ILE A 191 10.66 -7.39 -0.40
N ILE A 192 10.14 -6.41 -1.14
CA ILE A 192 10.90 -5.59 -2.08
C ILE A 192 10.80 -4.13 -1.65
N GLN A 193 11.96 -3.48 -1.44
CA GLN A 193 12.03 -2.10 -0.95
C GLN A 193 13.08 -1.30 -1.71
N GLY A 194 12.72 -0.05 -2.03
CA GLY A 194 13.63 0.90 -2.64
C GLY A 194 14.49 1.66 -1.62
N THR A 195 15.76 1.91 -1.94
CA THR A 195 16.66 2.61 -1.01
C THR A 195 16.46 4.13 -0.99
N THR A 196 15.76 4.70 -1.98
CA THR A 196 15.44 6.13 -2.04
C THR A 196 13.96 6.44 -1.79
N ASP A 197 13.21 5.48 -1.26
CA ASP A 197 11.82 5.68 -0.86
C ASP A 197 11.75 6.65 0.33
N ILE A 198 11.01 7.76 0.16
CA ILE A 198 10.86 8.80 1.17
C ILE A 198 9.58 8.66 2.03
N GLN A 199 8.69 7.73 1.67
CA GLN A 199 7.44 7.46 2.39
C GLN A 199 7.57 6.26 3.32
N VAL A 200 8.12 5.16 2.82
CA VAL A 200 8.36 3.92 3.56
C VAL A 200 9.87 3.67 3.58
N MET A 201 10.43 3.68 4.75
CA MET A 201 11.88 3.60 4.92
C MET A 201 12.39 2.17 4.77
N ALA A 202 13.67 2.02 4.41
CA ALA A 202 14.32 0.72 4.32
C ALA A 202 14.19 -0.13 5.60
N ASP A 203 14.11 0.53 6.77
CA ASP A 203 13.93 -0.15 8.05
C ASP A 203 12.56 -0.83 8.18
N ASP A 204 11.52 -0.31 7.53
CA ASP A 204 10.22 -0.98 7.49
C ASP A 204 10.32 -2.37 6.82
N ALA A 205 11.06 -2.48 5.71
CA ALA A 205 11.30 -3.76 5.05
C ALA A 205 12.14 -4.72 5.91
N ARG A 206 13.11 -4.20 6.68
CA ARG A 206 13.89 -5.00 7.63
C ARG A 206 13.02 -5.53 8.76
N LEU A 207 12.12 -4.70 9.32
CA LEU A 207 11.15 -5.12 10.34
C LEU A 207 10.24 -6.25 9.83
N LEU A 208 9.73 -6.13 8.61
CA LEU A 208 8.95 -7.19 7.98
C LEU A 208 9.75 -8.49 7.84
N HIS A 209 11.01 -8.38 7.37
CA HIS A 209 11.88 -9.55 7.23
C HIS A 209 12.27 -10.15 8.59
N GLU A 210 12.46 -9.32 9.61
CA GLU A 210 12.71 -9.79 10.99
C GLU A 210 11.53 -10.59 11.55
N ALA A 211 10.32 -10.15 11.24
CA ALA A 211 9.11 -10.83 11.66
C ALA A 211 8.84 -12.14 10.89
N ASN A 212 9.26 -12.21 9.60
CA ASN A 212 9.20 -13.44 8.80
C ASN A 212 10.55 -13.75 8.16
N ARG A 213 11.41 -14.44 8.88
CA ARG A 213 12.77 -14.81 8.43
C ARG A 213 12.81 -15.77 7.24
N LYS A 214 11.68 -16.39 6.89
CA LYS A 214 11.57 -17.24 5.69
C LYS A 214 11.33 -16.41 4.43
N ALA A 215 10.91 -15.15 4.57
CA ALA A 215 10.70 -14.25 3.44
C ALA A 215 12.03 -13.89 2.77
N THR A 216 12.01 -13.74 1.46
CA THR A 216 13.16 -13.15 0.72
C THR A 216 13.09 -11.63 0.86
N LEU A 217 14.18 -10.99 1.31
CA LEU A 217 14.31 -9.54 1.31
C LEU A 217 15.14 -9.09 0.10
N THR A 218 14.60 -8.19 -0.70
CA THR A 218 15.27 -7.59 -1.86
C THR A 218 15.27 -6.07 -1.73
N MET A 219 16.45 -5.49 -1.57
CA MET A 219 16.65 -4.05 -1.59
C MET A 219 17.04 -3.61 -3.00
N ILE A 220 16.33 -2.61 -3.57
CA ILE A 220 16.59 -2.08 -4.91
C ILE A 220 17.20 -0.69 -4.77
N GLU A 221 18.46 -0.58 -5.17
CA GLU A 221 19.20 0.68 -5.08
C GLU A 221 18.60 1.74 -6.00
N GLY A 222 18.35 2.93 -5.46
CA GLY A 222 17.80 4.08 -6.21
C GLY A 222 16.30 4.00 -6.51
N MET A 223 15.59 2.94 -6.12
CA MET A 223 14.14 2.86 -6.31
C MET A 223 13.42 3.72 -5.26
N ASN A 224 12.47 4.54 -5.73
CA ASN A 224 11.61 5.34 -4.87
C ASN A 224 10.25 4.68 -4.62
N HIS A 225 9.38 5.37 -3.84
CA HIS A 225 8.05 4.85 -3.48
C HIS A 225 7.14 4.54 -4.66
N VAL A 226 7.23 5.31 -5.76
CA VAL A 226 6.46 5.06 -6.99
C VAL A 226 7.23 4.19 -7.99
N LEU A 227 8.16 3.36 -7.49
CA LEU A 227 8.85 2.29 -8.19
C LEU A 227 9.78 2.75 -9.34
N LYS A 228 10.26 3.97 -9.27
CA LYS A 228 11.08 4.62 -10.31
C LYS A 228 12.51 4.84 -9.84
N ALA A 229 13.46 4.89 -10.77
CA ALA A 229 14.85 5.23 -10.50
C ALA A 229 14.99 6.74 -10.27
N ILE A 230 14.99 7.18 -9.00
CA ILE A 230 15.08 8.58 -8.61
C ILE A 230 16.14 8.76 -7.52
N PRO A 231 17.10 9.70 -7.68
CA PRO A 231 18.06 10.00 -6.64
C PRO A 231 17.35 10.55 -5.38
N PRO A 232 18.01 10.55 -4.20
CA PRO A 232 17.39 10.95 -2.94
C PRO A 232 17.09 12.45 -2.80
N ASP A 233 17.16 13.22 -3.87
CA ASP A 233 16.78 14.63 -3.94
C ASP A 233 15.25 14.78 -3.80
N LYS A 234 14.79 15.51 -2.77
CA LYS A 234 13.37 15.65 -2.46
C LYS A 234 12.55 16.25 -3.60
N SER A 235 13.07 17.23 -4.33
CA SER A 235 12.35 17.88 -5.41
C SER A 235 12.09 16.91 -6.55
N LYS A 236 13.10 16.11 -6.92
CA LYS A 236 12.98 15.05 -7.94
C LYS A 236 12.06 13.92 -7.47
N GLN A 237 12.11 13.57 -6.18
CA GLN A 237 11.21 12.60 -5.58
C GLN A 237 9.76 13.02 -5.79
N PHE A 238 9.37 14.23 -5.38
CA PHE A 238 7.98 14.71 -5.56
C PHE A 238 7.58 14.84 -7.02
N ALA A 239 8.46 15.33 -7.90
CA ALA A 239 8.17 15.45 -9.33
C ALA A 239 7.84 14.10 -9.97
N SER A 240 8.48 13.01 -9.52
CA SER A 240 8.26 11.66 -10.07
C SER A 240 6.85 11.10 -9.83
N TYR A 241 6.14 11.62 -8.84
CA TYR A 241 4.78 11.19 -8.52
C TYR A 241 3.73 11.61 -9.56
N GLY A 242 4.06 12.59 -10.39
CA GLY A 242 3.21 13.06 -11.48
C GLY A 242 3.79 12.83 -12.88
N ASP A 243 4.94 12.16 -13.01
CA ASP A 243 5.64 12.00 -14.28
C ASP A 243 5.39 10.62 -14.92
N PRO A 244 4.55 10.57 -15.98
CA PRO A 244 4.27 9.33 -16.70
C PRO A 244 5.40 8.89 -17.64
N SER A 245 6.42 9.72 -17.87
CA SER A 245 7.53 9.36 -18.75
C SER A 245 8.55 8.42 -18.12
N LEU A 246 8.56 8.36 -16.78
CA LEU A 246 9.49 7.53 -16.01
C LEU A 246 9.00 6.08 -15.95
N PRO A 247 9.80 5.09 -16.40
CA PRO A 247 9.46 3.69 -16.29
C PRO A 247 9.61 3.18 -14.84
N VAL A 248 8.99 2.05 -14.53
CA VAL A 248 9.33 1.29 -13.32
C VAL A 248 10.71 0.64 -13.47
N MET A 249 11.39 0.43 -12.35
CA MET A 249 12.73 -0.16 -12.37
C MET A 249 12.71 -1.61 -12.85
N GLU A 250 13.64 -1.94 -13.71
CA GLU A 250 13.77 -3.29 -14.27
C GLU A 250 14.14 -4.33 -13.21
N GLU A 251 14.91 -3.93 -12.19
CA GLU A 251 15.29 -4.77 -11.05
C GLU A 251 14.06 -5.24 -10.26
N LEU A 252 13.05 -4.37 -10.12
CA LEU A 252 11.76 -4.76 -9.52
C LEU A 252 11.07 -5.83 -10.36
N VAL A 253 10.99 -5.62 -11.67
CA VAL A 253 10.36 -6.58 -12.59
C VAL A 253 11.07 -7.92 -12.51
N LYS A 254 12.42 -7.95 -12.57
CA LYS A 254 13.23 -9.16 -12.44
C LYS A 254 13.01 -9.88 -11.12
N ALA A 255 12.94 -9.14 -10.01
CA ALA A 255 12.69 -9.73 -8.69
C ALA A 255 11.32 -10.41 -8.61
N VAL A 256 10.27 -9.76 -9.14
CA VAL A 256 8.93 -10.34 -9.18
C VAL A 256 8.87 -11.56 -10.11
N VAL A 257 9.43 -11.47 -11.32
CA VAL A 257 9.49 -12.59 -12.29
C VAL A 257 10.18 -13.80 -11.65
N LYS A 258 11.38 -13.63 -11.11
CA LYS A 258 12.13 -14.71 -10.46
C LYS A 258 11.37 -15.37 -9.31
N PHE A 259 10.61 -14.58 -8.54
CA PHE A 259 9.85 -15.11 -7.42
C PHE A 259 8.60 -15.89 -7.86
N THR A 260 8.05 -15.59 -9.01
CA THR A 260 6.82 -16.22 -9.52
C THR A 260 7.08 -17.48 -10.37
N GLU A 261 8.31 -17.74 -10.77
CA GLU A 261 8.73 -18.97 -11.43
C GLU A 261 8.63 -20.19 -10.48
#